data_2154f405eff95252d5a379332215d80e
#
_entry.id   2154f405eff95252d5a379332215d80e
#
_cell.length_a   1.000
_cell.length_b   1.000
_cell.length_c   1.000
_cell.angle_alpha   90.00
_cell.angle_beta   90.00
_cell.angle_gamma   90.00
#
_symmetry.space_group_name_H-M   'P 1'
#
loop_
_entity.id
_entity.type
_entity.pdbx_description
1 polymer ?
#
loop_
_entity_poly.entity_id
_entity_poly.type
_entity_poly.pdbx_seq_one_letter_code
_entity_poly.pdbx_strand_id
1 'polypeptide(L)'
;SPKATSSAAFELEDDKGRATLADYEGKYVLVNFWATWCAPCRKEMPHLSELQTELGGDDFEVLTIATGRNSPAGIRKFFADTGIANLPRHQDPKQALASQMGIFGLPITVIMDPEGREIARLRGDADWSSDSAKAIVQALIAGKADS
;
A
#
# COMPACT_ATOMS: atom_id res chain seq x y z
N SER A 1 -8.25 -5.80 -18.66
CA SER A 1 -7.94 -7.05 -17.96
C SER A 1 -6.99 -6.82 -16.81
N PRO A 2 -7.14 -7.56 -15.70
CA PRO A 2 -6.17 -7.50 -14.63
C PRO A 2 -4.79 -7.95 -15.09
N LYS A 3 -3.76 -7.27 -14.60
CA LYS A 3 -2.37 -7.56 -14.95
C LYS A 3 -1.70 -8.35 -13.83
N ALA A 4 -0.80 -9.26 -14.20
CA ALA A 4 0.07 -9.89 -13.22
C ALA A 4 0.93 -8.83 -12.54
N THR A 5 1.18 -9.01 -11.25
CA THR A 5 2.04 -8.09 -10.51
C THR A 5 3.51 -8.35 -10.78
N SER A 6 4.32 -7.36 -10.43
CA SER A 6 5.77 -7.46 -10.50
C SER A 6 6.31 -8.50 -9.53
N SER A 7 7.37 -9.20 -9.94
CA SER A 7 8.12 -10.11 -9.08
C SER A 7 9.27 -9.41 -8.36
N ALA A 8 9.43 -8.10 -8.49
CA ALA A 8 10.49 -7.36 -7.83
C ALA A 8 10.32 -7.38 -6.31
N ALA A 9 11.42 -7.58 -5.60
CA ALA A 9 11.42 -7.58 -4.14
C ALA A 9 11.50 -6.16 -3.60
N PHE A 10 10.90 -5.93 -2.44
CA PHE A 10 11.06 -4.71 -1.66
C PHE A 10 11.56 -5.06 -0.26
N GLU A 11 12.04 -4.07 0.47
CA GLU A 11 12.66 -4.28 1.78
C GLU A 11 11.64 -4.16 2.90
N LEU A 12 11.62 -5.16 3.78
CA LEU A 12 10.76 -5.14 4.96
C LEU A 12 11.35 -4.22 6.02
N GLU A 13 10.48 -3.65 6.85
CA GLU A 13 10.86 -2.76 7.94
C GLU A 13 11.82 -3.44 8.92
N ASP A 14 12.63 -2.63 9.61
CA ASP A 14 13.48 -3.08 10.72
C ASP A 14 14.43 -4.22 10.32
N ASP A 15 14.94 -4.16 9.09
CA ASP A 15 15.89 -5.17 8.54
C ASP A 15 15.34 -6.61 8.62
N LYS A 16 14.04 -6.78 8.50
CA LYS A 16 13.40 -8.10 8.57
C LYS A 16 13.52 -8.92 7.29
N GLY A 17 14.26 -8.42 6.31
CA GLY A 17 14.47 -9.13 5.05
C GLY A 17 13.75 -8.47 3.89
N ARG A 18 13.34 -9.28 2.92
CA ARG A 18 12.72 -8.81 1.68
C ARG A 18 11.47 -9.63 1.39
N ALA A 19 10.54 -9.02 0.66
CA ALA A 19 9.31 -9.69 0.22
C ALA A 19 9.02 -9.30 -1.22
N THR A 20 8.10 -10.03 -1.83
CA THR A 20 7.50 -9.67 -3.10
C THR A 20 6.00 -9.55 -2.91
N LEU A 21 5.30 -8.98 -3.88
CA LEU A 21 3.84 -8.88 -3.78
C LEU A 21 3.16 -10.25 -3.80
N ALA A 22 3.82 -11.29 -4.33
CA ALA A 22 3.30 -12.67 -4.29
C ALA A 22 3.14 -13.17 -2.84
N ASP A 23 3.91 -12.66 -1.91
CA ASP A 23 3.79 -13.04 -0.49
C ASP A 23 2.47 -12.58 0.14
N TYR A 24 1.73 -11.72 -0.55
CA TYR A 24 0.46 -11.16 -0.08
C TYR A 24 -0.76 -11.77 -0.77
N GLU A 25 -0.58 -12.81 -1.58
CA GLU A 25 -1.68 -13.50 -2.23
C GLU A 25 -2.63 -14.13 -1.19
N GLY A 26 -3.89 -14.26 -1.58
CA GLY A 26 -4.92 -14.80 -0.70
C GLY A 26 -5.84 -13.74 -0.11
N LYS A 27 -5.54 -12.47 -0.29
CA LYS A 27 -6.38 -11.34 0.15
C LYS A 27 -6.29 -10.20 -0.86
N TYR A 28 -7.23 -9.28 -0.78
CA TYR A 28 -7.12 -8.01 -1.48
C TYR A 28 -6.09 -7.16 -0.78
N VAL A 29 -5.21 -6.50 -1.54
CA VAL A 29 -4.17 -5.64 -0.98
C VAL A 29 -4.24 -4.27 -1.65
N LEU A 30 -4.32 -3.24 -0.84
CA LEU A 30 -4.21 -1.86 -1.31
C LEU A 30 -2.77 -1.44 -1.09
N VAL A 31 -2.00 -1.40 -2.17
CA VAL A 31 -0.57 -1.05 -2.14
C VAL A 31 -0.44 0.44 -2.41
N ASN A 32 0.14 1.15 -1.45
CA ASN A 32 0.34 2.59 -1.57
C ASN A 32 1.85 2.88 -1.66
N PHE A 33 2.24 3.54 -2.74
CA PHE A 33 3.62 4.00 -2.95
C PHE A 33 3.71 5.45 -2.52
N TRP A 34 4.59 5.73 -1.56
CA TRP A 34 4.69 7.05 -0.93
C TRP A 34 6.15 7.44 -0.67
N ALA A 35 6.37 8.64 -0.17
CA ALA A 35 7.68 9.09 0.28
C ALA A 35 7.53 10.14 1.38
N THR A 36 8.54 10.20 2.25
CA THR A 36 8.56 11.16 3.38
C THR A 36 8.62 12.62 2.91
N TRP A 37 9.18 12.86 1.73
CA TRP A 37 9.31 14.19 1.15
C TRP A 37 8.12 14.61 0.28
N CYS A 38 7.12 13.76 0.16
CA CYS A 38 5.95 13.97 -0.71
C CYS A 38 4.77 14.45 0.13
N ALA A 39 4.41 15.72 0.02
CA ALA A 39 3.35 16.33 0.84
C ALA A 39 1.98 15.64 0.66
N PRO A 40 1.46 15.40 -0.56
CA PRO A 40 0.19 14.69 -0.71
C PRO A 40 0.24 13.25 -0.20
N CYS A 41 1.40 12.59 -0.27
CA CYS A 41 1.58 11.25 0.31
C CYS A 41 1.38 11.29 1.83
N ARG A 42 2.02 12.24 2.49
CA ARG A 42 1.93 12.41 3.96
C ARG A 42 0.50 12.70 4.40
N LYS A 43 -0.20 13.52 3.63
CA LYS A 43 -1.59 13.89 3.92
C LYS A 43 -2.53 12.68 3.88
N GLU A 44 -2.25 11.73 2.99
CA GLU A 44 -3.06 10.55 2.75
C GLU A 44 -2.88 9.47 3.83
N MET A 45 -1.71 9.40 4.45
CA MET A 45 -1.35 8.30 5.36
C MET A 45 -2.31 8.10 6.55
N PRO A 46 -2.80 9.14 7.23
CA PRO A 46 -3.78 8.93 8.30
C PRO A 46 -5.08 8.30 7.82
N HIS A 47 -5.51 8.62 6.61
CA HIS A 47 -6.72 8.01 6.02
C HIS A 47 -6.49 6.54 5.68
N LEU A 48 -5.30 6.18 5.21
CA LEU A 48 -4.93 4.79 4.99
C LEU A 48 -4.89 4.00 6.30
N SER A 49 -4.38 4.62 7.36
CA SER A 49 -4.35 4.02 8.69
C SER A 49 -5.78 3.73 9.19
N GLU A 50 -6.70 4.66 9.00
CA GLU A 50 -8.10 4.48 9.38
C GLU A 50 -8.75 3.35 8.58
N LEU A 51 -8.48 3.27 7.29
CA LEU A 51 -8.99 2.20 6.44
C LEU A 51 -8.50 0.84 6.94
N GLN A 52 -7.22 0.73 7.29
CA GLN A 52 -6.64 -0.49 7.85
C GLN A 52 -7.32 -0.86 9.18
N THR A 53 -7.55 0.12 10.04
CA THR A 53 -8.22 -0.11 11.33
C THR A 53 -9.61 -0.69 11.14
N GLU A 54 -10.37 -0.14 10.21
CA GLU A 54 -11.77 -0.53 10.03
C GLU A 54 -11.97 -1.80 9.21
N LEU A 55 -11.15 -2.01 8.17
CA LEU A 55 -11.39 -3.08 7.20
C LEU A 55 -10.25 -4.08 7.08
N GLY A 56 -9.08 -3.81 7.67
CA GLY A 56 -7.95 -4.73 7.64
C GLY A 56 -8.26 -6.05 8.34
N GLY A 57 -7.71 -7.14 7.82
CA GLY A 57 -7.93 -8.47 8.36
C GLY A 57 -7.46 -9.55 7.39
N ASP A 58 -8.08 -10.71 7.46
CA ASP A 58 -7.69 -11.87 6.67
C ASP A 58 -7.99 -11.69 5.17
N ASP A 59 -8.95 -10.84 4.83
CA ASP A 59 -9.40 -10.66 3.43
C ASP A 59 -8.90 -9.38 2.78
N PHE A 60 -8.33 -8.45 3.57
CA PHE A 60 -7.89 -7.15 3.08
C PHE A 60 -6.75 -6.60 3.93
N GLU A 61 -5.78 -5.99 3.27
CA GLU A 61 -4.65 -5.33 3.94
C GLU A 61 -4.24 -4.08 3.19
N VAL A 62 -3.88 -3.03 3.94
CA VAL A 62 -3.20 -1.84 3.41
C VAL A 62 -1.70 -2.04 3.56
N LEU A 63 -0.98 -1.96 2.45
CA LEU A 63 0.46 -2.17 2.38
C LEU A 63 1.12 -0.89 1.87
N THR A 64 1.83 -0.17 2.75
CA THR A 64 2.52 1.07 2.39
C THR A 64 4.00 0.80 2.16
N ILE A 65 4.53 1.31 1.04
CA ILE A 65 5.92 1.11 0.64
C ILE A 65 6.54 2.47 0.31
N ALA A 66 7.51 2.90 1.12
CA ALA A 66 8.24 4.13 0.86
C ALA A 66 9.16 3.92 -0.33
N THR A 67 8.99 4.75 -1.36
CA THR A 67 9.58 4.55 -2.68
C THR A 67 10.67 5.58 -2.94
N GLY A 68 11.81 5.11 -3.41
CA GLY A 68 12.95 5.97 -3.68
C GLY A 68 13.71 6.34 -2.41
N ARG A 69 14.32 7.51 -2.42
CA ARG A 69 15.19 7.94 -1.32
C ARG A 69 14.37 8.35 -0.09
N ASN A 70 14.45 7.56 0.95
CA ASN A 70 13.86 7.81 2.26
C ASN A 70 14.78 7.24 3.31
N SER A 71 15.08 7.99 4.38
CA SER A 71 15.85 7.40 5.48
C SER A 71 14.91 6.57 6.38
N PRO A 72 15.35 5.42 6.88
CA PRO A 72 14.55 4.67 7.86
C PRO A 72 14.16 5.49 9.08
N ALA A 73 15.08 6.34 9.57
CA ALA A 73 14.80 7.23 10.70
C ALA A 73 13.70 8.25 10.35
N GLY A 74 13.70 8.79 9.14
CA GLY A 74 12.68 9.73 8.68
C GLY A 74 11.30 9.08 8.59
N ILE A 75 11.24 7.84 8.12
CA ILE A 75 10.00 7.07 8.08
C ILE A 75 9.47 6.84 9.50
N ARG A 76 10.33 6.37 10.41
CA ARG A 76 9.94 6.15 11.81
C ARG A 76 9.44 7.43 12.47
N LYS A 77 10.15 8.55 12.23
CA LYS A 77 9.76 9.84 12.78
C LYS A 77 8.37 10.26 12.28
N PHE A 78 8.12 10.13 11.00
CA PHE A 78 6.82 10.48 10.44
C PHE A 78 5.69 9.64 11.06
N PHE A 79 5.88 8.34 11.20
CA PHE A 79 4.88 7.45 11.80
C PHE A 79 4.67 7.78 13.28
N ALA A 80 5.74 8.07 14.02
CA ALA A 80 5.64 8.47 15.43
C ALA A 80 4.92 9.81 15.58
N ASP A 81 5.26 10.81 14.77
CA ASP A 81 4.67 12.14 14.84
C ASP A 81 3.18 12.12 14.49
N THR A 82 2.75 11.22 13.61
CA THR A 82 1.34 11.10 13.19
C THR A 82 0.56 10.06 13.98
N GLY A 83 1.22 9.32 14.88
CA GLY A 83 0.57 8.28 15.68
C GLY A 83 0.12 7.06 14.88
N ILE A 84 0.73 6.82 13.72
CA ILE A 84 0.39 5.66 12.88
C ILE A 84 1.20 4.45 13.36
N ALA A 85 0.49 3.39 13.77
CA ALA A 85 1.10 2.16 14.27
C ALA A 85 0.66 0.90 13.53
N ASN A 86 -0.28 1.01 12.60
CA ASN A 86 -0.89 -0.14 11.93
C ASN A 86 -0.57 -0.24 10.44
N LEU A 87 0.36 0.57 9.95
CA LEU A 87 0.86 0.48 8.57
C LEU A 87 2.33 0.09 8.60
N PRO A 88 2.80 -0.72 7.63
CA PRO A 88 4.20 -1.11 7.61
C PRO A 88 5.11 0.03 7.15
N ARG A 89 6.37 -0.02 7.60
CA ARG A 89 7.42 0.93 7.24
C ARG A 89 8.37 0.32 6.21
N HIS A 90 7.81 -0.41 5.24
CA HIS A 90 8.59 -1.07 4.19
C HIS A 90 9.12 -0.06 3.18
N GLN A 91 10.14 -0.44 2.42
CA GLN A 91 10.82 0.45 1.49
C GLN A 91 11.13 -0.23 0.16
N ASP A 92 11.07 0.57 -0.90
CA ASP A 92 11.59 0.22 -2.23
C ASP A 92 12.63 1.30 -2.60
N PRO A 93 13.81 1.27 -1.97
CA PRO A 93 14.75 2.40 -2.03
C PRO A 93 15.36 2.61 -3.42
N LYS A 94 15.49 1.57 -4.21
CA LYS A 94 16.03 1.65 -5.58
C LYS A 94 14.94 1.68 -6.63
N GLN A 95 13.68 1.75 -6.21
CA GLN A 95 12.52 1.77 -7.10
C GLN A 95 12.41 0.53 -8.01
N ALA A 96 12.93 -0.59 -7.57
CA ALA A 96 12.86 -1.83 -8.35
C ALA A 96 11.42 -2.26 -8.60
N LEU A 97 10.61 -2.26 -7.55
CA LEU A 97 9.18 -2.58 -7.65
C LEU A 97 8.43 -1.48 -8.40
N ALA A 98 8.63 -0.23 -8.00
CA ALA A 98 7.94 0.91 -8.62
C ALA A 98 8.20 0.96 -10.13
N SER A 99 9.46 0.78 -10.55
CA SER A 99 9.82 0.81 -11.98
C SER A 99 9.13 -0.30 -12.76
N GLN A 100 9.12 -1.53 -12.24
CA GLN A 100 8.47 -2.65 -12.92
C GLN A 100 6.97 -2.46 -13.05
N MET A 101 6.36 -1.79 -12.09
CA MET A 101 4.91 -1.51 -12.12
C MET A 101 4.56 -0.22 -12.86
N GLY A 102 5.55 0.47 -13.43
CA GLY A 102 5.31 1.72 -14.13
C GLY A 102 4.86 2.85 -13.22
N ILE A 103 5.34 2.85 -11.97
CA ILE A 103 5.02 3.88 -10.99
C ILE A 103 5.98 5.06 -11.18
N PHE A 104 5.48 6.16 -11.71
CA PHE A 104 6.24 7.38 -11.96
C PHE A 104 5.48 8.55 -11.32
N GLY A 105 6.04 9.11 -10.29
CA GLY A 105 5.35 10.11 -9.48
C GLY A 105 4.63 9.47 -8.31
N LEU A 106 4.32 10.28 -7.29
CA LEU A 106 3.74 9.82 -6.03
C LEU A 106 2.65 10.78 -5.55
N PRO A 107 1.66 10.34 -4.79
CA PRO A 107 1.40 8.94 -4.45
C PRO A 107 0.70 8.19 -5.58
N ILE A 108 0.88 6.89 -5.61
CA ILE A 108 0.10 6.00 -6.47
C ILE A 108 -0.39 4.85 -5.61
N THR A 109 -1.66 4.50 -5.78
CA THR A 109 -2.27 3.39 -5.05
C THR A 109 -2.76 2.36 -6.05
N VAL A 110 -2.43 1.09 -5.79
CA VAL A 110 -2.78 -0.04 -6.63
C VAL A 110 -3.58 -1.03 -5.80
N ILE A 111 -4.71 -1.50 -6.31
CA ILE A 111 -5.47 -2.57 -5.66
C ILE A 111 -5.16 -3.87 -6.38
N MET A 112 -4.75 -4.87 -5.59
CA MET A 112 -4.46 -6.21 -6.06
C MET A 112 -5.53 -7.18 -5.58
N ASP A 113 -5.89 -8.12 -6.43
CA ASP A 113 -6.82 -9.20 -6.07
C ASP A 113 -6.10 -10.33 -5.33
N PRO A 114 -6.86 -11.33 -4.78
CA PRO A 114 -6.24 -12.44 -4.06
C PRO A 114 -5.30 -13.32 -4.89
N GLU A 115 -5.40 -13.28 -6.22
CA GLU A 115 -4.47 -13.99 -7.10
C GLU A 115 -3.23 -13.18 -7.44
N GLY A 116 -3.07 -11.99 -6.83
CA GLY A 116 -1.90 -11.16 -7.05
C GLY A 116 -1.92 -10.36 -8.34
N ARG A 117 -3.11 -10.05 -8.87
CA ARG A 117 -3.24 -9.25 -10.09
C ARG A 117 -3.72 -7.85 -9.76
N GLU A 118 -3.19 -6.87 -10.47
CA GLU A 118 -3.65 -5.49 -10.34
C GLU A 118 -5.02 -5.32 -10.99
N ILE A 119 -6.01 -4.86 -10.21
CA ILE A 119 -7.38 -4.65 -10.70
C ILE A 119 -7.76 -3.18 -10.77
N ALA A 120 -7.04 -2.30 -10.10
CA ALA A 120 -7.31 -0.86 -10.13
C ALA A 120 -6.05 -0.08 -9.77
N ARG A 121 -5.99 1.17 -10.23
CA ARG A 121 -4.87 2.06 -9.95
C ARG A 121 -5.36 3.49 -9.85
N LEU A 122 -4.94 4.20 -8.81
CA LEU A 122 -5.25 5.62 -8.64
C LEU A 122 -3.96 6.41 -8.54
N ARG A 123 -3.86 7.48 -9.34
CA ARG A 123 -2.75 8.44 -9.29
C ARG A 123 -3.18 9.65 -8.46
N GLY A 124 -2.31 10.07 -7.56
CA GLY A 124 -2.60 11.16 -6.64
C GLY A 124 -3.20 10.69 -5.33
N ASP A 125 -3.41 11.63 -4.41
CA ASP A 125 -3.94 11.32 -3.09
C ASP A 125 -5.47 11.20 -3.12
N ALA A 126 -6.00 10.47 -2.14
CA ALA A 126 -7.42 10.29 -1.94
C ALA A 126 -7.74 10.25 -0.46
N ASP A 127 -8.99 10.51 -0.11
CA ASP A 127 -9.50 10.26 1.23
C ASP A 127 -9.96 8.80 1.32
N TRP A 128 -9.02 7.95 1.72
CA TRP A 128 -9.26 6.51 1.86
C TRP A 128 -10.16 6.17 3.04
N SER A 129 -10.43 7.15 3.91
CA SER A 129 -11.36 6.99 5.04
C SER A 129 -12.79 7.43 4.68
N SER A 130 -13.04 7.86 3.46
CA SER A 130 -14.37 8.26 3.02
C SER A 130 -15.31 7.06 2.94
N ASP A 131 -16.62 7.34 3.05
CA ASP A 131 -17.64 6.30 2.93
C ASP A 131 -17.56 5.59 1.57
N SER A 132 -17.31 6.32 0.48
CA SER A 132 -17.21 5.72 -0.85
C SER A 132 -15.99 4.80 -0.97
N ALA A 133 -14.85 5.18 -0.43
CA ALA A 133 -13.65 4.33 -0.43
C ALA A 133 -13.90 3.05 0.36
N LYS A 134 -14.48 3.18 1.55
CA LYS A 134 -14.83 2.02 2.39
C LYS A 134 -15.82 1.10 1.70
N ALA A 135 -16.82 1.66 1.03
CA ALA A 135 -17.84 0.87 0.32
C ALA A 135 -17.21 0.04 -0.81
N ILE A 136 -16.23 0.60 -1.54
CA ILE A 136 -15.52 -0.13 -2.59
C ILE A 136 -14.77 -1.33 -1.99
N VAL A 137 -14.03 -1.11 -0.92
CA VAL A 137 -13.27 -2.18 -0.26
C VAL A 137 -14.22 -3.24 0.33
N GLN A 138 -15.29 -2.82 0.98
CA GLN A 138 -16.30 -3.73 1.52
C GLN A 138 -16.91 -4.61 0.43
N ALA A 139 -17.18 -4.03 -0.75
CA ALA A 139 -17.72 -4.79 -1.88
C ALA A 139 -16.72 -5.84 -2.39
N LEU A 140 -15.43 -5.50 -2.43
CA LEU A 140 -14.38 -6.45 -2.81
C LEU A 140 -14.32 -7.62 -1.81
N ILE A 141 -14.31 -7.31 -0.51
CA ILE A 141 -14.26 -8.32 0.55
C ILE A 141 -15.48 -9.24 0.47
N ALA A 142 -16.67 -8.68 0.28
CA ALA A 142 -17.90 -9.45 0.15
C ALA A 142 -17.87 -10.37 -1.08
N GLY A 143 -17.35 -9.87 -2.21
CA GLY A 143 -17.19 -10.66 -3.42
C GLY A 143 -16.26 -11.84 -3.25
N LYS A 144 -15.19 -11.68 -2.46
CA LYS A 144 -14.28 -12.77 -2.13
C LYS A 144 -14.98 -13.86 -1.31
N ALA A 145 -15.79 -13.45 -0.32
CA ALA A 145 -16.51 -14.39 0.53
C ALA A 145 -17.54 -15.21 -0.25
N ASP A 146 -18.05 -14.65 -1.35
CA ASP A 146 -19.07 -15.29 -2.19
C ASP A 146 -18.48 -16.16 -3.31
N SER A 147 -17.17 -16.14 -3.50
CA SER A 147 -16.51 -16.85 -4.59
C SER A 147 -16.08 -18.27 -4.21
#